data_b2a64240ec755ef8751f8a4b0d9a9453
#
_entry.id   b2a64240ec755ef8751f8a4b0d9a9453
#
_cell.length_a   1.000
_cell.length_b   1.000
_cell.length_c   1.000
_cell.angle_alpha   90.00
_cell.angle_beta   90.00
_cell.angle_gamma   90.00
#
_symmetry.space_group_name_H-M   'P 1'
#
loop_
_entity.id
_entity.type
_entity.pdbx_description
1 polymer ?
#
loop_
_entity_poly.entity_id
_entity_poly.type
_entity_poly.pdbx_seq_one_letter_code
_entity_poly.pdbx_strand_id
1 'polypeptide(L)'
;MLRSSKEFSKARTIVHQHEIHKYILGKNEITENFVDMIDNALEANEIVKISLLKTCSLSISELSNILEKELNGQTIQKIGRTILFYRESRTNKFFTKLINEK
;
A
#
# COMPACT_ATOMS: atom_id res chain seq x y z
N MET A 1 3.80 -13.10 -0.36
CA MET A 1 2.71 -12.14 -0.68
C MET A 1 1.36 -12.83 -0.51
N LEU A 2 0.31 -12.05 -0.44
CA LEU A 2 -1.05 -12.57 -0.21
C LEU A 2 -1.57 -13.31 -1.44
N ARG A 3 -2.21 -14.46 -1.23
CA ARG A 3 -2.66 -15.33 -2.32
C ARG A 3 -4.15 -15.64 -2.31
N SER A 4 -4.78 -15.62 -1.14
CA SER A 4 -6.19 -16.00 -1.00
C SER A 4 -7.05 -14.85 -0.52
N SER A 5 -8.35 -14.95 -0.77
CA SER A 5 -9.34 -14.00 -0.26
C SER A 5 -9.30 -13.91 1.26
N LYS A 6 -9.03 -15.03 1.91
CA LYS A 6 -8.93 -15.11 3.37
C LYS A 6 -7.74 -14.29 3.88
N GLU A 7 -6.59 -14.38 3.21
CA GLU A 7 -5.42 -13.59 3.56
C GLU A 7 -5.67 -12.09 3.36
N PHE A 8 -6.29 -11.71 2.25
CA PHE A 8 -6.65 -10.31 2.01
C PHE A 8 -7.62 -9.78 3.07
N SER A 9 -8.63 -10.58 3.43
CA SER A 9 -9.57 -10.20 4.46
C SER A 9 -8.90 -10.00 5.82
N LYS A 10 -7.99 -10.91 6.17
CA LYS A 10 -7.21 -10.81 7.41
C LYS A 10 -6.31 -9.57 7.39
N ALA A 11 -5.68 -9.30 6.27
CA ALA A 11 -4.84 -8.12 6.12
C ALA A 11 -5.64 -6.82 6.33
N ARG A 12 -6.82 -6.71 5.74
CA ARG A 12 -7.70 -5.55 5.94
C ARG A 12 -8.04 -5.35 7.41
N THR A 13 -8.38 -6.43 8.11
CA THR A 13 -8.70 -6.38 9.54
C THR A 13 -7.50 -5.89 10.36
N ILE A 14 -6.32 -6.45 10.10
CA ILE A 14 -5.11 -6.09 10.83
C ILE A 14 -4.74 -4.63 10.58
N VAL A 15 -4.81 -4.17 9.35
CA VAL A 15 -4.47 -2.79 8.99
C VAL A 15 -5.34 -1.79 9.76
N HIS A 16 -6.63 -2.08 9.92
CA HIS A 16 -7.53 -1.18 10.65
C HIS A 16 -7.31 -1.18 12.17
N GLN A 17 -6.53 -2.12 12.68
CA GLN A 17 -6.18 -2.21 14.09
C GLN A 17 -4.87 -1.50 14.43
N HIS A 18 -4.16 -1.00 13.42
CA HIS A 18 -2.86 -0.35 13.58
C HIS A 18 -2.83 1.02 12.93
N GLU A 19 -1.95 1.87 13.41
CA GLU A 19 -1.72 3.16 12.81
C GLU A 19 -0.82 2.97 11.59
N ILE A 20 -1.30 3.41 10.42
CA ILE A 20 -0.60 3.23 9.16
C ILE A 20 -0.13 4.59 8.64
N HIS A 21 1.13 4.66 8.22
CA HIS A 21 1.68 5.89 7.64
C HIS A 21 0.93 6.27 6.38
N LYS A 22 0.53 7.54 6.29
CA LYS A 22 -0.24 8.06 5.18
C LYS A 22 0.63 8.96 4.30
N TYR A 23 0.55 8.73 3.00
CA TYR A 23 1.21 9.54 2.00
C TYR A 23 0.15 10.16 1.09
N ILE A 24 0.39 11.37 0.63
CA ILE A 24 -0.57 12.10 -0.18
C ILE A 24 0.07 12.40 -1.53
N LEU A 25 -0.62 12.01 -2.61
CA LEU A 25 -0.20 12.32 -3.96
C LEU A 25 -1.08 13.43 -4.50
N GLY A 26 -0.45 14.52 -4.88
CA GLY A 26 -1.14 15.71 -5.35
C GLY A 26 -1.03 15.92 -6.85
N LYS A 27 -1.00 17.21 -7.24
CA LYS A 27 -1.07 17.66 -8.62
C LYS A 27 0.05 17.11 -9.52
N ASN A 28 1.23 16.85 -8.99
CA ASN A 28 2.41 16.53 -9.79
C ASN A 28 2.52 15.07 -10.23
N GLU A 29 1.48 14.29 -10.05
CA GLU A 29 1.45 12.89 -10.46
C GLU A 29 2.57 12.05 -9.84
N ILE A 30 2.79 10.84 -10.36
CA ILE A 30 3.79 9.93 -9.84
C ILE A 30 5.17 10.29 -10.40
N THR A 31 6.12 10.59 -9.51
CA THR A 31 7.51 10.86 -9.86
C THR A 31 8.39 9.72 -9.35
N GLU A 32 9.63 9.65 -9.86
CA GLU A 32 10.61 8.69 -9.34
C GLU A 32 10.82 8.87 -7.83
N ASN A 33 10.86 10.12 -7.37
CA ASN A 33 11.02 10.42 -5.95
C ASN A 33 9.87 9.87 -5.12
N PHE A 34 8.65 9.97 -5.63
CA PHE A 34 7.48 9.42 -4.94
C PHE A 34 7.56 7.90 -4.88
N VAL A 35 7.91 7.25 -5.99
CA VAL A 35 8.04 5.79 -6.04
C VAL A 35 9.13 5.32 -5.06
N ASP A 36 10.28 6.01 -5.05
CA ASP A 36 11.37 5.68 -4.13
C ASP A 36 10.95 5.85 -2.66
N MET A 37 10.20 6.90 -2.37
CA MET A 37 9.69 7.15 -1.02
C MET A 37 8.76 6.01 -0.57
N ILE A 38 7.86 5.58 -1.44
CA ILE A 38 6.95 4.47 -1.13
C ILE A 38 7.72 3.15 -1.03
N ASP A 39 8.70 2.92 -1.89
CA ASP A 39 9.56 1.74 -1.83
C ASP A 39 10.23 1.63 -0.45
N ASN A 40 10.84 2.72 0.00
CA ASN A 40 11.49 2.76 1.31
C ASN A 40 10.49 2.56 2.46
N ALA A 41 9.31 3.17 2.33
CA ALA A 41 8.26 3.04 3.34
C ALA A 41 7.74 1.60 3.44
N LEU A 42 7.61 0.91 2.31
CA LEU A 42 7.19 -0.50 2.29
C LEU A 42 8.26 -1.40 2.91
N GLU A 43 9.53 -1.12 2.65
CA GLU A 43 10.61 -1.90 3.26
C GLU A 43 10.64 -1.71 4.78
N ALA A 44 10.34 -0.51 5.25
CA ALA A 44 10.33 -0.21 6.68
C ALA A 44 9.05 -0.69 7.38
N ASN A 45 7.90 -0.62 6.73
CA ASN A 45 6.60 -0.78 7.39
C ASN A 45 5.67 -1.83 6.76
N GLU A 46 5.97 -2.33 5.58
CA GLU A 46 5.20 -3.30 4.80
C GLU A 46 3.85 -2.79 4.28
N ILE A 47 3.17 -1.93 5.00
CA ILE A 47 1.87 -1.39 4.59
C ILE A 47 1.92 0.14 4.64
N VAL A 48 1.39 0.76 3.58
CA VAL A 48 1.25 2.22 3.50
C VAL A 48 -0.15 2.56 3.04
N LYS A 49 -0.60 3.73 3.44
CA LYS A 49 -1.87 4.32 2.99
C LYS A 49 -1.55 5.48 2.06
N ILE A 50 -2.09 5.46 0.86
CA ILE A 50 -1.86 6.53 -0.12
C ILE A 50 -3.18 7.14 -0.53
N SER A 51 -3.30 8.46 -0.34
CA SER A 51 -4.50 9.23 -0.72
C SER A 51 -4.20 10.11 -1.91
N LEU A 52 -5.15 10.18 -2.85
CA LEU A 52 -5.06 11.08 -3.98
C LEU A 52 -5.83 12.36 -3.68
N LEU A 53 -5.19 13.51 -3.89
CA LEU A 53 -5.88 14.79 -3.83
C LEU A 53 -6.79 14.93 -5.05
N LYS A 54 -7.84 15.75 -4.91
CA LYS A 54 -8.77 16.00 -6.02
C LYS A 54 -8.09 16.61 -7.24
N THR A 55 -6.96 17.30 -7.03
CA THR A 55 -6.17 17.91 -8.09
C THR A 55 -5.33 16.92 -8.87
N CYS A 56 -5.20 15.70 -8.39
CA CYS A 56 -4.45 14.65 -9.09
C CYS A 56 -5.31 14.09 -10.22
N SER A 57 -4.72 13.99 -11.42
CA SER A 57 -5.44 13.49 -12.59
C SER A 57 -5.55 11.96 -12.63
N LEU A 58 -4.76 11.27 -11.80
CA LEU A 58 -4.80 9.81 -11.76
C LEU A 58 -6.05 9.31 -11.04
N SER A 59 -6.58 8.19 -11.52
CA SER A 59 -7.60 7.45 -10.77
C SER A 59 -6.93 6.53 -9.76
N ILE A 60 -7.71 6.08 -8.78
CA ILE A 60 -7.23 5.09 -7.80
C ILE A 60 -6.78 3.80 -8.49
N SER A 61 -7.50 3.37 -9.51
CA SER A 61 -7.14 2.15 -10.25
C SER A 61 -5.83 2.31 -11.01
N GLU A 62 -5.60 3.47 -11.61
CA GLU A 62 -4.34 3.74 -12.29
C GLU A 62 -3.17 3.75 -11.32
N LEU A 63 -3.34 4.42 -10.16
CA LEU A 63 -2.32 4.45 -9.11
C LEU A 63 -1.98 3.03 -8.64
N SER A 64 -3.01 2.24 -8.36
CA SER A 64 -2.86 0.86 -7.91
C SER A 64 -2.06 0.04 -8.93
N ASN A 65 -2.42 0.12 -10.21
CA ASN A 65 -1.74 -0.63 -11.26
C ASN A 65 -0.27 -0.23 -11.41
N ILE A 66 0.01 1.06 -11.35
CA ILE A 66 1.38 1.57 -11.47
C ILE A 66 2.24 1.07 -10.30
N LEU A 67 1.73 1.19 -9.08
CA LEU A 67 2.49 0.78 -7.90
C LEU A 67 2.69 -0.74 -7.86
N GLU A 68 1.70 -1.52 -8.26
CA GLU A 68 1.83 -2.97 -8.30
C GLU A 68 2.91 -3.39 -9.30
N LYS A 69 2.98 -2.70 -10.43
CA LYS A 69 3.99 -2.98 -11.45
C LYS A 69 5.38 -2.52 -11.03
N GLU A 70 5.49 -1.30 -10.51
CA GLU A 70 6.80 -0.70 -10.18
C GLU A 70 7.41 -1.28 -8.91
N LEU A 71 6.59 -1.63 -7.94
CA LEU A 71 7.07 -2.01 -6.60
C LEU A 71 6.79 -3.48 -6.25
N ASN A 72 6.17 -4.24 -7.13
CA ASN A 72 5.82 -5.64 -6.90
C ASN A 72 5.00 -5.85 -5.63
N GLY A 73 4.13 -4.88 -5.32
CA GLY A 73 3.27 -4.95 -4.16
C GLY A 73 1.84 -5.31 -4.52
N GLN A 74 0.97 -5.25 -3.53
CA GLN A 74 -0.44 -5.60 -3.69
C GLN A 74 -1.33 -4.55 -3.03
N THR A 75 -2.42 -4.19 -3.70
CA THR A 75 -3.43 -3.32 -3.13
C THR A 75 -4.35 -4.17 -2.27
N ILE A 76 -4.41 -3.86 -0.97
CA ILE A 76 -5.27 -4.57 -0.02
C ILE A 76 -6.70 -4.08 -0.10
N GLN A 77 -6.87 -2.76 -0.20
CA GLN A 77 -8.20 -2.14 -0.18
C GLN A 77 -8.18 -0.78 -0.86
N LYS A 78 -9.28 -0.46 -1.52
CA LYS A 78 -9.51 0.85 -2.11
C LYS A 78 -10.70 1.48 -1.40
N ILE A 79 -10.50 2.65 -0.79
CA ILE A 79 -11.54 3.36 -0.06
C ILE A 79 -11.58 4.79 -0.59
N GLY A 80 -12.60 5.12 -1.40
CA GLY A 80 -12.69 6.45 -2.00
C GLY A 80 -11.45 6.77 -2.83
N ARG A 81 -10.73 7.81 -2.44
CA ARG A 81 -9.50 8.25 -3.10
C ARG A 81 -8.24 7.79 -2.35
N THR A 82 -8.36 6.71 -1.59
CA THR A 82 -7.26 6.18 -0.78
C THR A 82 -7.07 4.70 -1.07
N ILE A 83 -5.82 4.24 -1.10
CA ILE A 83 -5.52 2.81 -1.18
C ILE A 83 -4.68 2.40 0.03
N LEU A 84 -4.85 1.15 0.43
CA LEU A 84 -3.96 0.46 1.36
C LEU A 84 -3.11 -0.49 0.53
N PHE A 85 -1.80 -0.27 0.56
CA PHE A 85 -0.87 -0.98 -0.29
C PHE A 85 0.13 -1.77 0.55
N TYR A 86 0.37 -3.01 0.19
CA TYR A 86 1.18 -3.95 0.96
C TYR A 86 2.29 -4.56 0.10
N ARG A 87 3.47 -4.69 0.69
CA ARG A 87 4.54 -5.51 0.13
C ARG A 87 5.34 -6.12 1.29
N GLU A 88 5.60 -7.43 1.20
CA GLU A 88 6.42 -8.10 2.21
C GLU A 88 7.82 -7.49 2.25
N SER A 89 8.27 -7.09 3.43
CA SER A 89 9.60 -6.53 3.63
C SER A 89 10.62 -7.64 3.85
N ARG A 90 11.87 -7.37 3.48
CA ARG A 90 12.98 -8.28 3.76
C ARG A 90 13.52 -8.11 5.18
N THR A 91 13.35 -6.94 5.75
CA THR A 91 13.97 -6.56 7.02
C THR A 91 13.00 -6.44 8.17
N ASN A 92 11.75 -6.09 7.90
CA ASN A 92 10.73 -5.89 8.93
C ASN A 92 9.42 -6.57 8.52
N LYS A 93 9.21 -7.79 8.98
CA LYS A 93 8.06 -8.62 8.59
C LYS A 93 6.91 -8.57 9.60
N PHE A 94 6.74 -7.45 10.28
CA PHE A 94 5.73 -7.29 11.31
C PHE A 94 4.32 -7.65 10.82
N PHE A 95 3.87 -7.00 9.74
CA PHE A 95 2.53 -7.27 9.20
C PHE A 95 2.44 -8.63 8.52
N THR A 96 3.50 -9.03 7.82
CA THR A 96 3.53 -10.35 7.18
C THR A 96 3.36 -11.46 8.22
N LYS A 97 4.03 -11.35 9.36
CA LYS A 97 3.90 -12.32 10.45
C LYS A 97 2.49 -12.34 11.03
N LEU A 98 1.89 -11.16 11.24
CA LEU A 98 0.53 -11.07 11.74
C LEU A 98 -0.48 -11.71 10.78
N ILE A 99 -0.32 -11.48 9.49
CA ILE A 99 -1.21 -12.03 8.47
C ILE A 99 -1.10 -13.56 8.43
N ASN A 100 0.11 -14.09 8.56
CA ASN A 100 0.38 -15.53 8.52
C ASN A 100 0.10 -16.25 9.84
N GLU A 101 -0.17 -15.52 10.90
CA GLU A 101 -0.48 -16.08 12.21
C GLU A 101 -1.82 -16.80 12.17
N LYS A 102 -1.89 -17.99 12.79
CA LYS A 102 -3.11 -18.81 12.83
C LYS A 102 -4.02 -18.45 14.01
#